data_7b782434f67e192f7acdcd3e39331a93
#
_entry.id   7b782434f67e192f7acdcd3e39331a93
#
_cell.length_a   1.000
_cell.length_b   1.000
_cell.length_c   1.000
_cell.angle_alpha   90.00
_cell.angle_beta   90.00
_cell.angle_gamma   90.00
#
_symmetry.space_group_name_H-M   'P 1'
#
loop_
_entity.id
_entity.type
_entity.pdbx_description
1 polymer ?
#
loop_
_entity_poly.entity_id
_entity_poly.type
_entity_poly.pdbx_seq_one_letter_code
_entity_poly.pdbx_strand_id
1 'polypeptide(L)'
;EQAELLERQYKEKESIRRVFSISAQHYAFVVNAFVALVREYGENKYMFTLRESRTHDIIEDVRTSRSELGVLFLSHFNRKVILSIIQSADLKFNPLFTATPHVFVSRDNPLARRDAVALEDLKDFPRLTYEQGINNSFYYAEELHSTEESPKSILVTDRATLFNLLIGLNGYTISSGILSSDL
;
A
#
# COMPACT_ATOMS: atom_id res chain seq x y z
N GLU A 1 -41.23 -30.99 -9.73
CA GLU A 1 -40.68 -30.13 -10.80
C GLU A 1 -40.58 -28.67 -10.37
N GLN A 2 -41.69 -27.98 -9.93
CA GLN A 2 -41.60 -26.60 -9.42
C GLN A 2 -40.87 -26.48 -8.07
N ALA A 3 -41.04 -27.46 -7.17
CA ALA A 3 -40.31 -27.49 -5.90
C ALA A 3 -38.82 -27.75 -6.11
N GLU A 4 -38.45 -28.60 -7.07
CA GLU A 4 -37.02 -28.83 -7.42
C GLU A 4 -36.39 -27.64 -8.09
N LEU A 5 -37.11 -26.86 -8.88
CA LEU A 5 -36.64 -25.60 -9.44
C LEU A 5 -36.43 -24.55 -8.36
N LEU A 6 -37.32 -24.47 -7.37
CA LEU A 6 -37.18 -23.58 -6.22
C LEU A 6 -36.01 -24.00 -5.30
N GLU A 7 -35.82 -25.30 -5.06
CA GLU A 7 -34.65 -25.80 -4.33
C GLU A 7 -33.34 -25.55 -5.06
N ARG A 8 -33.31 -25.70 -6.40
CA ARG A 8 -32.15 -25.32 -7.22
C ARG A 8 -31.84 -23.82 -7.12
N GLN A 9 -32.89 -22.98 -7.28
CA GLN A 9 -32.72 -21.52 -7.12
C GLN A 9 -32.28 -21.13 -5.71
N TYR A 10 -32.74 -21.87 -4.67
CA TYR A 10 -32.30 -21.62 -3.28
C TYR A 10 -30.86 -22.11 -3.04
N LYS A 11 -30.47 -23.27 -3.57
CA LYS A 11 -29.08 -23.78 -3.54
C LYS A 11 -28.14 -22.94 -4.40
N GLU A 12 -28.61 -22.35 -5.49
CA GLU A 12 -27.84 -21.39 -6.28
C GLU A 12 -27.70 -20.04 -5.56
N LYS A 13 -28.67 -19.63 -4.73
CA LYS A 13 -28.55 -18.47 -3.84
C LYS A 13 -27.55 -18.66 -2.70
N GLU A 14 -27.29 -19.88 -2.26
CA GLU A 14 -26.23 -20.19 -1.29
C GLU A 14 -24.82 -20.08 -1.85
N SER A 15 -24.67 -19.88 -3.16
CA SER A 15 -23.37 -19.68 -3.80
C SER A 15 -23.17 -18.23 -4.29
N ILE A 16 -23.65 -17.24 -3.57
CA ILE A 16 -23.37 -15.84 -3.90
C ILE A 16 -21.86 -15.62 -3.77
N ARG A 17 -21.23 -15.44 -4.93
CA ARG A 17 -19.82 -15.07 -5.00
C ARG A 17 -19.61 -13.73 -4.32
N ARG A 18 -18.88 -13.71 -3.22
CA ARG A 18 -18.57 -12.48 -2.52
C ARG A 18 -17.53 -11.68 -3.30
N VAL A 19 -17.83 -10.41 -3.53
CA VAL A 19 -16.93 -9.48 -4.19
C VAL A 19 -16.44 -8.52 -3.12
N PHE A 20 -15.12 -8.29 -3.08
CA PHE A 20 -14.51 -7.33 -2.18
C PHE A 20 -13.21 -6.79 -2.79
N SER A 21 -13.01 -5.48 -2.69
CA SER A 21 -11.86 -4.81 -3.28
C SER A 21 -11.21 -3.85 -2.28
N ILE A 22 -9.89 -3.87 -2.27
CA ILE A 22 -9.05 -2.95 -1.49
C ILE A 22 -8.10 -2.25 -2.44
N SER A 23 -7.95 -0.93 -2.30
CA SER A 23 -6.88 -0.14 -2.90
C SER A 23 -5.93 0.34 -1.80
N ALA A 24 -4.63 0.17 -1.97
CA ALA A 24 -3.64 0.49 -0.96
C ALA A 24 -2.39 1.09 -1.58
N GLN A 25 -1.66 1.88 -0.81
CA GLN A 25 -0.26 2.17 -1.11
C GLN A 25 0.59 0.88 -0.99
N HIS A 26 1.83 0.94 -1.40
CA HIS A 26 2.71 -0.23 -1.56
C HIS A 26 3.24 -0.77 -0.22
N TYR A 27 2.34 -1.28 0.64
CA TYR A 27 2.68 -1.79 1.97
C TYR A 27 2.54 -3.30 2.10
N ALA A 28 3.59 -3.97 2.55
CA ALA A 28 3.61 -5.41 2.76
C ALA A 28 2.55 -5.88 3.77
N PHE A 29 2.29 -5.11 4.84
CA PHE A 29 1.30 -5.46 5.85
C PHE A 29 -0.13 -5.57 5.27
N VAL A 30 -0.47 -4.78 4.23
CA VAL A 30 -1.78 -4.88 3.57
C VAL A 30 -1.91 -6.19 2.82
N VAL A 31 -0.85 -6.61 2.12
CA VAL A 31 -0.82 -7.92 1.44
C VAL A 31 -0.99 -9.05 2.44
N ASN A 32 -0.31 -8.99 3.59
CA ASN A 32 -0.41 -10.00 4.63
C ASN A 32 -1.81 -10.06 5.25
N ALA A 33 -2.41 -8.91 5.52
CA ALA A 33 -3.79 -8.83 6.00
C ALA A 33 -4.77 -9.42 4.97
N PHE A 34 -4.53 -9.15 3.68
CA PHE A 34 -5.33 -9.70 2.60
C PHE A 34 -5.18 -11.23 2.47
N VAL A 35 -3.97 -11.75 2.63
CA VAL A 35 -3.74 -13.22 2.69
C VAL A 35 -4.49 -13.85 3.86
N ALA A 36 -4.45 -13.22 5.05
CA ALA A 36 -5.18 -13.69 6.21
C ALA A 36 -6.69 -13.70 5.97
N LEU A 37 -7.24 -12.64 5.38
CA LEU A 37 -8.65 -12.56 4.99
C LEU A 37 -9.05 -13.68 4.04
N VAL A 38 -8.24 -13.95 3.01
CA VAL A 38 -8.53 -15.01 2.03
C VAL A 38 -8.50 -16.38 2.70
N ARG A 39 -7.54 -16.62 3.59
CA ARG A 39 -7.45 -17.88 4.36
C ARG A 39 -8.65 -18.10 5.28
N GLU A 40 -9.10 -17.04 5.97
CA GLU A 40 -10.27 -17.10 6.85
C GLU A 40 -11.55 -17.36 6.06
N TYR A 41 -11.63 -16.83 4.82
CA TYR A 41 -12.79 -17.03 3.96
C TYR A 41 -12.92 -18.48 3.47
N GLY A 42 -11.84 -19.23 3.43
CA GLY A 42 -11.78 -20.66 3.16
C GLY A 42 -12.27 -21.06 1.77
N GLU A 43 -13.15 -22.07 1.72
CA GLU A 43 -13.66 -22.65 0.46
C GLU A 43 -14.87 -21.91 -0.13
N ASN A 44 -15.33 -20.84 0.49
CA ASN A 44 -16.44 -20.06 -0.02
C ASN A 44 -16.10 -19.40 -1.38
N LYS A 45 -17.10 -19.20 -2.23
CA LYS A 45 -16.88 -18.53 -3.52
C LYS A 45 -16.65 -17.03 -3.31
N TYR A 46 -15.52 -16.53 -3.81
CA TYR A 46 -15.18 -15.11 -3.74
C TYR A 46 -14.54 -14.59 -5.03
N MET A 47 -14.54 -13.28 -5.17
CA MET A 47 -13.71 -12.52 -6.10
C MET A 47 -13.16 -11.32 -5.35
N PHE A 48 -11.99 -11.48 -4.77
CA PHE A 48 -11.33 -10.42 -4.04
C PHE A 48 -10.27 -9.75 -4.92
N THR A 49 -10.14 -8.45 -4.78
CA THR A 49 -9.16 -7.67 -5.52
C THR A 49 -8.34 -6.82 -4.56
N LEU A 50 -7.03 -6.92 -4.65
CA LEU A 50 -6.09 -6.02 -4.02
C LEU A 50 -5.39 -5.21 -5.12
N ARG A 51 -5.46 -3.88 -5.03
CA ARG A 51 -4.78 -2.94 -5.92
C ARG A 51 -3.71 -2.20 -5.15
N GLU A 52 -2.49 -2.22 -5.62
CA GLU A 52 -1.47 -1.29 -5.21
C GLU A 52 -1.53 -0.08 -6.14
N SER A 53 -1.72 1.11 -5.57
CA SER A 53 -2.05 2.30 -6.34
C SER A 53 -1.48 3.55 -5.68
N ARG A 54 -1.44 4.65 -6.43
CA ARG A 54 -1.04 5.97 -5.97
C ARG A 54 -2.06 6.54 -4.98
N THR A 55 -1.61 7.41 -4.10
CA THR A 55 -2.45 7.99 -3.04
C THR A 55 -3.74 8.62 -3.57
N HIS A 56 -3.67 9.40 -4.66
CA HIS A 56 -4.87 9.99 -5.26
C HIS A 56 -5.81 8.91 -5.81
N ASP A 57 -5.29 7.92 -6.51
CA ASP A 57 -6.08 6.88 -7.15
C ASP A 57 -6.80 6.00 -6.10
N ILE A 58 -6.18 5.77 -4.93
CA ILE A 58 -6.82 5.08 -3.81
C ILE A 58 -8.06 5.84 -3.32
N ILE A 59 -7.95 7.15 -3.15
CA ILE A 59 -9.09 7.99 -2.71
C ILE A 59 -10.20 7.92 -3.76
N GLU A 60 -9.86 8.03 -5.04
CA GLU A 60 -10.82 7.95 -6.15
C GLU A 60 -11.45 6.55 -6.28
N ASP A 61 -10.70 5.49 -6.09
CA ASP A 61 -11.22 4.12 -6.11
C ASP A 61 -12.31 3.91 -5.04
N VAL A 62 -12.11 4.44 -3.83
CA VAL A 62 -13.11 4.36 -2.76
C VAL A 62 -14.28 5.30 -3.04
N ARG A 63 -14.02 6.53 -3.47
CA ARG A 63 -15.07 7.51 -3.80
C ARG A 63 -16.01 7.00 -4.89
N THR A 64 -15.48 6.31 -5.88
CA THR A 64 -16.27 5.74 -7.01
C THR A 64 -16.76 4.32 -6.76
N SER A 65 -16.59 3.80 -5.54
CA SER A 65 -16.98 2.43 -5.17
C SER A 65 -16.30 1.33 -6.02
N ARG A 66 -15.13 1.63 -6.58
CA ARG A 66 -14.27 0.65 -7.24
C ARG A 66 -13.53 -0.22 -6.20
N SER A 67 -13.33 0.31 -5.00
CA SER A 67 -12.85 -0.39 -3.82
C SER A 67 -13.67 -0.02 -2.60
N GLU A 68 -13.95 -0.99 -1.73
CA GLU A 68 -14.67 -0.78 -0.48
C GLU A 68 -13.80 -0.11 0.58
N LEU A 69 -12.49 -0.34 0.51
CA LEU A 69 -11.52 0.22 1.45
C LEU A 69 -10.32 0.80 0.70
N GLY A 70 -9.81 1.92 1.24
CA GLY A 70 -8.53 2.51 0.87
C GLY A 70 -7.56 2.46 2.06
N VAL A 71 -6.31 2.05 1.84
CA VAL A 71 -5.26 2.07 2.86
C VAL A 71 -4.15 3.01 2.42
N LEU A 72 -3.91 4.05 3.22
CA LEU A 72 -2.92 5.07 2.91
C LEU A 72 -2.19 5.58 4.15
N PHE A 73 -1.05 6.20 3.93
CA PHE A 73 -0.18 6.75 4.94
C PHE A 73 -0.46 8.24 5.19
N LEU A 74 -0.46 8.62 6.45
CA LEU A 74 -0.48 10.02 6.88
C LEU A 74 0.72 10.32 7.79
N SER A 75 1.43 11.38 7.49
CA SER A 75 2.45 11.97 8.34
C SER A 75 1.98 13.32 8.90
N HIS A 76 2.74 13.92 9.80
CA HIS A 76 2.49 15.29 10.23
C HIS A 76 2.45 16.29 9.07
N PHE A 77 3.26 16.05 8.05
CA PHE A 77 3.38 16.92 6.88
C PHE A 77 2.14 16.87 5.98
N ASN A 78 1.66 15.68 5.61
CA ASN A 78 0.60 15.53 4.62
C ASN A 78 -0.81 15.42 5.22
N ARG A 79 -0.93 15.15 6.53
CA ARG A 79 -2.19 14.84 7.22
C ARG A 79 -3.30 15.83 6.93
N LYS A 80 -3.02 17.14 7.08
CA LYS A 80 -4.06 18.18 6.92
C LYS A 80 -4.61 18.20 5.50
N VAL A 81 -3.75 18.11 4.51
CA VAL A 81 -4.12 18.13 3.09
C VAL A 81 -4.90 16.87 2.71
N ILE A 82 -4.35 15.70 3.02
CA ILE A 82 -4.99 14.43 2.66
C ILE A 82 -6.33 14.23 3.37
N LEU A 83 -6.45 14.59 4.65
CA LEU A 83 -7.74 14.51 5.35
C LEU A 83 -8.77 15.47 4.77
N SER A 84 -8.37 16.66 4.33
CA SER A 84 -9.28 17.58 3.65
C SER A 84 -9.79 17.00 2.33
N ILE A 85 -8.94 16.33 1.56
CA ILE A 85 -9.32 15.67 0.31
C ILE A 85 -10.29 14.51 0.58
N ILE A 86 -9.98 13.66 1.55
CA ILE A 86 -10.84 12.54 1.98
C ILE A 86 -12.22 13.04 2.40
N GLN A 87 -12.27 14.10 3.20
CA GLN A 87 -13.53 14.71 3.62
C GLN A 87 -14.31 15.33 2.45
N SER A 88 -13.64 15.98 1.51
CA SER A 88 -14.26 16.55 0.31
C SER A 88 -14.81 15.48 -0.63
N ALA A 89 -14.29 14.26 -0.55
CA ALA A 89 -14.78 13.09 -1.26
C ALA A 89 -15.91 12.34 -0.52
N ASP A 90 -16.42 12.90 0.59
CA ASP A 90 -17.43 12.28 1.48
C ASP A 90 -16.98 10.92 2.03
N LEU A 91 -15.69 10.78 2.29
CA LEU A 91 -15.07 9.58 2.85
C LEU A 91 -14.65 9.80 4.30
N LYS A 92 -14.52 8.70 5.05
CA LYS A 92 -14.08 8.71 6.45
C LYS A 92 -12.73 8.04 6.60
N PHE A 93 -11.79 8.71 7.27
CA PHE A 93 -10.52 8.14 7.66
C PHE A 93 -10.59 7.52 9.06
N ASN A 94 -10.17 6.27 9.19
CA ASN A 94 -10.04 5.55 10.45
C ASN A 94 -8.57 5.15 10.65
N PRO A 95 -7.88 5.66 11.72
CA PRO A 95 -6.51 5.27 12.00
C PRO A 95 -6.41 3.76 12.31
N LEU A 96 -5.45 3.08 11.74
CA LEU A 96 -5.14 1.68 12.05
C LEU A 96 -4.06 1.59 13.14
N PHE A 97 -2.91 2.19 12.89
CA PHE A 97 -1.77 2.22 13.81
C PHE A 97 -0.81 3.36 13.45
N THR A 98 0.16 3.58 14.31
CA THR A 98 1.29 4.48 14.06
C THR A 98 2.56 3.65 13.97
N ALA A 99 3.41 3.95 12.98
CA ALA A 99 4.68 3.29 12.77
C ALA A 99 5.83 4.29 12.75
N THR A 100 7.02 3.85 13.14
CA THR A 100 8.25 4.60 12.98
C THR A 100 8.85 4.35 11.60
N PRO A 101 9.55 5.33 11.00
CA PRO A 101 10.21 5.14 9.72
C PRO A 101 11.40 4.20 9.83
N HIS A 102 11.58 3.37 8.82
CA HIS A 102 12.72 2.48 8.67
C HIS A 102 13.33 2.64 7.28
N VAL A 103 14.65 2.58 7.22
CA VAL A 103 15.39 2.55 5.96
C VAL A 103 15.48 1.11 5.49
N PHE A 104 15.03 0.86 4.28
CA PHE A 104 15.17 -0.44 3.63
C PHE A 104 16.35 -0.39 2.67
N VAL A 105 17.26 -1.32 2.83
CA VAL A 105 18.45 -1.50 2.01
C VAL A 105 18.64 -2.99 1.72
N SER A 106 19.44 -3.31 0.71
CA SER A 106 19.83 -4.70 0.46
C SER A 106 20.73 -5.20 1.61
N ARG A 107 20.78 -6.52 1.81
CA ARG A 107 21.66 -7.17 2.79
C ARG A 107 23.14 -6.77 2.62
N ASP A 108 23.53 -6.55 1.38
CA ASP A 108 24.93 -6.26 1.03
C ASP A 108 25.27 -4.77 1.11
N ASN A 109 24.29 -3.92 1.44
CA ASN A 109 24.52 -2.50 1.66
C ASN A 109 25.34 -2.30 2.96
N PRO A 110 26.35 -1.42 2.96
CA PRO A 110 27.14 -1.13 4.17
C PRO A 110 26.31 -0.68 5.37
N LEU A 111 25.15 -0.08 5.12
CA LEU A 111 24.23 0.41 6.17
C LEU A 111 23.38 -0.70 6.79
N ALA A 112 23.30 -1.88 6.17
CA ALA A 112 22.43 -2.99 6.61
C ALA A 112 22.77 -3.54 8.01
N ARG A 113 23.97 -3.25 8.51
CA ARG A 113 24.46 -3.71 9.83
C ARG A 113 24.35 -2.64 10.92
N ARG A 114 23.80 -1.47 10.59
CA ARG A 114 23.66 -0.37 11.55
C ARG A 114 22.27 -0.43 12.21
N ASP A 115 22.23 -0.18 13.51
CA ASP A 115 20.98 -0.11 14.27
C ASP A 115 20.19 1.17 13.97
N ALA A 116 20.92 2.24 13.57
CA ALA A 116 20.32 3.51 13.16
C ALA A 116 21.12 4.12 12.01
N VAL A 117 20.42 4.82 11.13
CA VAL A 117 20.99 5.48 9.95
C VAL A 117 20.52 6.94 9.95
N ALA A 118 21.44 7.88 9.82
CA ALA A 118 21.13 9.29 9.61
C ALA A 118 20.86 9.58 8.12
N LEU A 119 20.13 10.63 7.82
CA LEU A 119 19.85 11.02 6.43
C LEU A 119 21.13 11.34 5.63
N GLU A 120 22.15 11.86 6.32
CA GLU A 120 23.49 12.12 5.75
C GLU A 120 24.16 10.85 5.23
N ASP A 121 24.00 9.73 5.92
CA ASP A 121 24.57 8.44 5.53
C ASP A 121 23.98 7.91 4.22
N LEU A 122 22.78 8.39 3.84
CA LEU A 122 22.04 7.93 2.67
C LEU A 122 22.42 8.66 1.37
N LYS A 123 23.13 9.78 1.43
CA LYS A 123 23.42 10.66 0.28
C LYS A 123 24.18 9.99 -0.86
N ASP A 124 25.00 9.00 -0.54
CA ASP A 124 25.79 8.27 -1.52
C ASP A 124 25.02 7.20 -2.28
N PHE A 125 23.84 6.83 -1.78
CA PHE A 125 23.00 5.75 -2.33
C PHE A 125 21.81 6.30 -3.11
N PRO A 126 21.36 5.62 -4.18
CA PRO A 126 20.15 6.00 -4.89
C PRO A 126 18.93 5.85 -4.00
N ARG A 127 18.12 6.91 -3.91
CA ARG A 127 16.81 6.89 -3.28
C ARG A 127 15.76 6.39 -4.26
N LEU A 128 14.99 5.38 -3.85
CA LEU A 128 13.87 4.84 -4.61
C LEU A 128 12.56 5.23 -3.94
N THR A 129 11.65 5.82 -4.71
CA THR A 129 10.34 6.27 -4.25
C THR A 129 9.27 5.96 -5.28
N TYR A 130 8.02 5.88 -4.85
CA TYR A 130 6.89 5.67 -5.76
C TYR A 130 6.45 7.00 -6.39
N GLU A 131 6.32 7.00 -7.72
CA GLU A 131 5.80 8.16 -8.43
C GLU A 131 4.30 8.34 -8.17
N GLN A 132 3.85 9.61 -8.13
CA GLN A 132 2.45 9.95 -7.89
C GLN A 132 1.72 10.46 -9.15
N GLY A 133 2.31 10.24 -10.34
CA GLY A 133 1.74 10.59 -11.64
C GLY A 133 1.49 12.09 -11.79
N ILE A 134 0.35 12.46 -12.37
CA ILE A 134 -0.03 13.88 -12.58
C ILE A 134 -0.28 14.63 -11.26
N ASN A 135 -0.54 13.91 -10.17
CA ASN A 135 -0.69 14.46 -8.82
C ASN A 135 0.64 14.40 -8.06
N ASN A 136 1.76 14.58 -8.76
CA ASN A 136 3.10 14.50 -8.20
C ASN A 136 3.39 15.70 -7.27
N SER A 137 2.77 15.67 -6.10
CA SER A 137 2.99 16.60 -5.00
C SER A 137 3.54 15.85 -3.81
N PHE A 138 4.44 16.45 -3.06
CA PHE A 138 4.99 15.88 -1.81
C PHE A 138 3.93 15.43 -0.82
N TYR A 139 2.72 16.01 -0.86
CA TYR A 139 1.60 15.60 -0.01
C TYR A 139 1.05 14.21 -0.34
N TYR A 140 1.22 13.74 -1.57
CA TYR A 140 0.76 12.42 -2.02
C TYR A 140 1.83 11.34 -1.87
N ALA A 141 3.09 11.70 -1.54
CA ALA A 141 4.17 10.73 -1.37
C ALA A 141 3.84 9.68 -0.30
N GLU A 142 4.26 8.47 -0.56
CA GLU A 142 4.07 7.31 0.32
C GLU A 142 5.19 7.17 1.35
N GLU A 143 6.25 7.93 1.17
CA GLU A 143 7.44 7.89 2.00
C GLU A 143 7.58 9.15 2.85
N LEU A 144 8.19 8.98 4.02
CA LEU A 144 8.64 10.11 4.83
C LEU A 144 9.81 10.82 4.16
N HIS A 145 10.02 12.07 4.57
CA HIS A 145 11.10 12.91 4.04
C HIS A 145 11.00 13.16 2.51
N SER A 146 9.80 13.12 1.96
CA SER A 146 9.55 13.34 0.53
C SER A 146 9.95 14.73 0.04
N THR A 147 10.04 15.71 0.96
CA THR A 147 10.46 17.10 0.66
C THR A 147 11.98 17.27 0.64
N GLU A 148 12.73 16.28 1.08
CA GLU A 148 14.19 16.35 1.10
C GLU A 148 14.76 15.91 -0.24
N GLU A 149 15.64 16.73 -0.80
CA GLU A 149 16.34 16.42 -2.03
C GLU A 149 17.33 15.29 -1.83
N SER A 150 17.32 14.33 -2.76
CA SER A 150 18.33 13.30 -2.88
C SER A 150 19.10 13.53 -4.19
N PRO A 151 20.46 13.54 -4.13
CA PRO A 151 21.27 13.71 -5.33
C PRO A 151 21.05 12.62 -6.38
N LYS A 152 20.62 11.45 -5.94
CA LYS A 152 20.36 10.26 -6.77
C LYS A 152 18.95 9.77 -6.46
N SER A 153 17.99 10.11 -7.30
CA SER A 153 16.57 9.74 -7.09
C SER A 153 16.05 8.95 -8.28
N ILE A 154 15.34 7.86 -7.98
CA ILE A 154 14.70 6.99 -8.97
C ILE A 154 13.23 6.83 -8.57
N LEU A 155 12.33 7.16 -9.49
CA LEU A 155 10.90 6.98 -9.33
C LEU A 155 10.49 5.64 -9.95
N VAL A 156 9.65 4.90 -9.25
CA VAL A 156 9.12 3.61 -9.69
C VAL A 156 7.60 3.57 -9.56
N THR A 157 6.98 2.62 -10.24
CA THR A 157 5.51 2.48 -10.27
C THR A 157 5.00 1.23 -9.58
N ASP A 158 5.89 0.31 -9.24
CA ASP A 158 5.53 -0.97 -8.62
C ASP A 158 6.60 -1.47 -7.65
N ARG A 159 6.18 -2.35 -6.75
CA ARG A 159 7.01 -2.87 -5.67
C ARG A 159 8.11 -3.82 -6.17
N ALA A 160 7.84 -4.63 -7.17
CA ALA A 160 8.83 -5.59 -7.68
C ALA A 160 10.00 -4.85 -8.33
N THR A 161 9.72 -3.82 -9.13
CA THR A 161 10.72 -2.93 -9.71
C THR A 161 11.52 -2.22 -8.61
N LEU A 162 10.84 -1.69 -7.57
CA LEU A 162 11.52 -1.04 -6.45
C LEU A 162 12.56 -1.96 -5.81
N PHE A 163 12.17 -3.19 -5.43
CA PHE A 163 13.07 -4.11 -4.76
C PHE A 163 14.22 -4.59 -5.67
N ASN A 164 13.95 -4.85 -6.96
CA ASN A 164 15.00 -5.23 -7.90
C ASN A 164 16.05 -4.13 -8.06
N LEU A 165 15.61 -2.87 -8.18
CA LEU A 165 16.54 -1.73 -8.27
C LEU A 165 17.25 -1.47 -6.94
N LEU A 166 16.57 -1.64 -5.80
CA LEU A 166 17.17 -1.51 -4.48
C LEU A 166 18.35 -2.48 -4.31
N ILE A 167 18.17 -3.72 -4.75
CA ILE A 167 19.24 -4.74 -4.72
C ILE A 167 20.30 -4.44 -5.78
N GLY A 168 19.89 -4.25 -7.04
CA GLY A 168 20.80 -4.12 -8.17
C GLY A 168 21.66 -2.85 -8.17
N LEU A 169 21.15 -1.75 -7.59
CA LEU A 169 21.85 -0.47 -7.49
C LEU A 169 22.35 -0.15 -6.09
N ASN A 170 22.18 -1.07 -5.15
CA ASN A 170 22.49 -0.83 -3.74
C ASN A 170 21.79 0.41 -3.18
N GLY A 171 20.55 0.65 -3.61
CA GLY A 171 19.75 1.81 -3.25
C GLY A 171 19.06 1.68 -1.90
N TYR A 172 18.22 2.66 -1.57
CA TYR A 172 17.39 2.64 -0.36
C TYR A 172 15.99 3.19 -0.61
N THR A 173 15.06 2.80 0.25
CA THR A 173 13.76 3.47 0.40
C THR A 173 13.43 3.64 1.89
N ILE A 174 12.49 4.51 2.22
CA ILE A 174 12.04 4.74 3.60
C ILE A 174 10.57 4.33 3.69
N SER A 175 10.25 3.40 4.58
CA SER A 175 8.90 2.89 4.76
C SER A 175 8.57 2.66 6.24
N SER A 176 7.38 2.16 6.53
CA SER A 176 6.86 1.96 7.89
C SER A 176 7.61 0.94 8.74
N GLY A 177 8.48 0.13 8.14
CA GLY A 177 9.17 -0.96 8.84
C GLY A 177 8.28 -2.13 9.24
N ILE A 178 6.99 -2.09 8.94
CA ILE A 178 6.08 -3.19 9.26
C ILE A 178 6.15 -4.21 8.14
N LEU A 179 6.89 -5.26 8.42
CA LEU A 179 7.01 -6.46 7.58
C LEU A 179 6.35 -7.63 8.33
N SER A 180 5.86 -8.60 7.57
CA SER A 180 5.47 -9.88 8.17
C SER A 180 6.72 -10.65 8.60
N SER A 181 6.63 -11.32 9.76
CA SER A 181 7.66 -12.27 10.20
C SER A 181 7.81 -13.47 9.27
N ASP A 182 6.90 -13.66 8.33
CA ASP A 182 6.81 -14.82 7.44
C ASP A 182 7.35 -14.54 6.02
N LEU A 183 7.98 -13.36 5.80
CA LEU A 183 8.63 -12.99 4.54
C LEU A 183 10.15 -12.99 4.65
#